data_a0807f8949ac1daea654afcbc9c93713
#
_entry.id   a0807f8949ac1daea654afcbc9c93713
#
_cell.length_a   1.000
_cell.length_b   1.000
_cell.length_c   1.000
_cell.angle_alpha   90.00
_cell.angle_beta   90.00
_cell.angle_gamma   90.00
#
_symmetry.space_group_name_H-M   'P 1'
#
loop_
_entity.id
_entity.type
_entity.pdbx_description
1 polymer ?
#
loop_
_entity_poly.entity_id
_entity_poly.type
_entity_poly.pdbx_seq_one_letter_code
_entity_poly.pdbx_strand_id
1 'polypeptide(L)'
;MRPRLTAVFALTLALASSGGAAAAAAPTAPSVKPPPTLTDSHPCAGQPGFTCSFLTVPLDHRGHGKGELKLQVATADNASAPKGTLVFLTGGPGQPGVPFATRIATQRLPELAKNYRFVVIDQRGTGEFGALNCPKLQAEVGSSDIEPPSKDAIAECANILGDKRNYFTSEQTTGDLDMFRQALGVHKWTLDGVSYGTFTAARYAAAHPGNTDKLVLDSVLPHTDPQNDDMLYLTGLRATARVLRDACKTAPACGFDPAQDLAWIARHRTDSVLVWDMLVSYEFLDPTYRNPNPAGLPAGSGDPVGAIHAARGGDPTRLDQMLKLLDSGGDPVTGYSSGLHIATICGDGQFPWGTSESPVAKRWPAVDRVLRKLPAKATWPFTTKTAVGNGFMTECLSWPRSQHSAEPPERLPAVPTLLVNGDRDLSTPLEWAKEELGYTPRGQLVVVKGASHSIQNRELGHQGRDAVIKFLNG
;
A
#
# COMPACT_ATOMS: atom_id res chain seq x y z
N MET A 1 -20.97 -85.77 -6.90
CA MET A 1 -20.66 -86.82 -7.88
C MET A 1 -19.64 -86.24 -8.87
N ARG A 2 -18.43 -86.79 -8.89
CA ARG A 2 -17.47 -86.67 -9.95
C ARG A 2 -17.94 -87.66 -11.08
N PRO A 3 -17.61 -87.58 -12.41
CA PRO A 3 -16.20 -87.67 -12.83
C PRO A 3 -15.84 -86.99 -14.21
N ARG A 4 -14.54 -86.87 -14.33
CA ARG A 4 -13.64 -87.28 -15.51
C ARG A 4 -13.45 -86.34 -16.72
N LEU A 5 -12.28 -85.80 -16.75
CA LEU A 5 -11.20 -85.76 -17.79
C LEU A 5 -11.49 -86.30 -19.21
N THR A 6 -11.11 -85.47 -20.21
CA THR A 6 -10.36 -85.93 -21.36
C THR A 6 -9.43 -84.85 -21.91
N ALA A 7 -8.17 -85.20 -22.12
CA ALA A 7 -7.10 -84.37 -22.65
C ALA A 7 -7.08 -84.54 -24.17
N VAL A 8 -6.85 -83.44 -24.92
CA VAL A 8 -6.45 -83.48 -26.35
C VAL A 8 -5.23 -82.60 -26.53
N PHE A 9 -4.16 -83.27 -26.99
CA PHE A 9 -2.90 -82.62 -27.44
C PHE A 9 -3.12 -81.87 -28.76
N ALA A 10 -2.63 -80.69 -28.89
CA ALA A 10 -2.43 -80.03 -30.17
C ALA A 10 -1.09 -79.25 -30.15
N LEU A 11 -0.39 -79.51 -31.21
CA LEU A 11 0.96 -79.14 -31.60
C LEU A 11 1.15 -77.64 -31.73
N THR A 12 2.16 -77.03 -31.07
CA THR A 12 2.52 -75.63 -31.18
C THR A 12 3.53 -75.42 -32.33
N LEU A 13 3.17 -74.55 -33.28
CA LEU A 13 4.10 -73.96 -34.24
C LEU A 13 4.66 -72.68 -33.60
N ALA A 14 5.96 -72.56 -33.38
CA ALA A 14 6.63 -71.41 -32.93
C ALA A 14 6.86 -70.41 -34.11
N LEU A 15 6.22 -69.26 -34.06
CA LEU A 15 6.58 -68.08 -34.85
C LEU A 15 7.40 -67.16 -33.97
N ALA A 16 8.67 -66.98 -34.33
CA ALA A 16 9.54 -65.97 -33.72
C ALA A 16 9.17 -64.60 -34.23
N SER A 17 8.55 -63.79 -33.41
CA SER A 17 8.37 -62.36 -33.65
C SER A 17 9.44 -61.58 -32.86
N SER A 18 10.32 -60.90 -33.58
CA SER A 18 11.28 -59.94 -33.06
C SER A 18 10.54 -58.69 -32.54
N GLY A 19 10.19 -58.70 -31.27
CA GLY A 19 9.63 -57.55 -30.58
C GLY A 19 10.74 -56.60 -30.14
N GLY A 20 10.88 -55.45 -30.85
CA GLY A 20 11.69 -54.33 -30.38
C GLY A 20 11.09 -53.79 -29.08
N ALA A 21 11.83 -53.88 -27.98
CA ALA A 21 11.47 -53.24 -26.73
C ALA A 21 11.58 -51.72 -26.89
N ALA A 22 10.44 -51.06 -27.01
CA ALA A 22 10.39 -49.62 -26.84
C ALA A 22 10.76 -49.30 -25.38
N ALA A 23 11.94 -48.73 -25.17
CA ALA A 23 12.31 -48.19 -23.88
C ALA A 23 11.34 -47.07 -23.51
N ALA A 24 10.48 -47.30 -22.54
CA ALA A 24 9.65 -46.26 -21.94
C ALA A 24 10.59 -45.21 -21.30
N ALA A 25 10.56 -43.99 -21.85
CA ALA A 25 11.29 -42.88 -21.24
C ALA A 25 10.80 -42.72 -19.81
N ALA A 26 11.73 -42.78 -18.86
CA ALA A 26 11.45 -42.48 -17.45
C ALA A 26 10.86 -41.07 -17.35
N PRO A 27 9.83 -40.83 -16.51
CA PRO A 27 9.30 -39.51 -16.31
C PRO A 27 10.44 -38.62 -15.82
N THR A 28 10.73 -37.55 -16.56
CA THR A 28 11.69 -36.51 -16.15
C THR A 28 11.21 -35.94 -14.83
N ALA A 29 12.01 -36.06 -13.77
CA ALA A 29 11.74 -35.43 -12.51
C ALA A 29 11.47 -33.91 -12.74
N PRO A 30 10.47 -33.32 -12.09
CA PRO A 30 10.21 -31.90 -12.23
C PRO A 30 11.50 -31.14 -11.94
N SER A 31 11.91 -30.29 -12.88
CA SER A 31 13.10 -29.45 -12.71
C SER A 31 12.85 -28.53 -11.54
N VAL A 32 13.52 -28.76 -10.41
CA VAL A 32 13.50 -27.85 -9.27
C VAL A 32 14.16 -26.55 -9.74
N LYS A 33 13.39 -25.49 -9.87
CA LYS A 33 13.92 -24.17 -10.22
C LYS A 33 14.92 -23.76 -9.14
N PRO A 34 16.15 -23.31 -9.49
CA PRO A 34 17.12 -22.88 -8.49
C PRO A 34 16.53 -21.75 -7.63
N PRO A 35 16.93 -21.65 -6.35
CA PRO A 35 16.46 -20.54 -5.51
C PRO A 35 16.86 -19.19 -6.11
N PRO A 36 16.05 -18.13 -5.91
CA PRO A 36 16.40 -16.80 -6.38
C PRO A 36 17.71 -16.34 -5.72
N THR A 37 18.49 -15.53 -6.44
CA THR A 37 19.77 -15.00 -5.96
C THR A 37 19.82 -13.50 -6.16
N LEU A 38 20.60 -12.81 -5.30
CA LEU A 38 20.90 -11.40 -5.47
C LEU A 38 22.12 -11.26 -6.39
N THR A 39 22.08 -10.27 -7.28
CA THR A 39 23.15 -10.00 -8.26
C THR A 39 23.69 -8.58 -8.10
N ASP A 40 24.88 -8.32 -8.67
CA ASP A 40 25.48 -6.98 -8.77
C ASP A 40 25.58 -6.27 -7.41
N SER A 41 25.99 -6.97 -6.36
CA SER A 41 26.13 -6.41 -5.01
C SER A 41 27.23 -5.34 -4.93
N HIS A 42 26.87 -4.18 -4.38
CA HIS A 42 27.76 -3.02 -4.22
C HIS A 42 27.31 -2.15 -3.03
N PRO A 43 28.17 -1.31 -2.45
CA PRO A 43 27.75 -0.35 -1.45
C PRO A 43 26.64 0.56 -1.98
N CYS A 44 25.55 0.74 -1.22
CA CYS A 44 24.45 1.60 -1.66
C CYS A 44 24.87 3.06 -1.75
N ALA A 45 24.65 3.70 -2.88
CA ALA A 45 24.90 5.14 -3.04
C ALA A 45 24.00 5.94 -2.07
N GLY A 46 24.63 6.80 -1.26
CA GLY A 46 23.90 7.63 -0.29
C GLY A 46 23.28 6.87 0.91
N GLN A 47 23.50 5.54 1.03
CA GLN A 47 22.95 4.71 2.10
C GLN A 47 24.07 3.97 2.86
N PRO A 48 24.89 4.66 3.67
CA PRO A 48 25.99 4.03 4.39
C PRO A 48 25.50 2.91 5.33
N GLY A 49 26.27 1.81 5.41
CA GLY A 49 25.92 0.62 6.19
C GLY A 49 24.97 -0.35 5.50
N PHE A 50 24.71 -0.13 4.19
CA PHE A 50 23.89 -1.00 3.36
C PHE A 50 24.60 -1.43 2.08
N THR A 51 24.39 -2.68 1.73
CA THR A 51 24.75 -3.26 0.44
C THR A 51 23.52 -3.31 -0.45
N CYS A 52 23.58 -2.66 -1.60
CA CYS A 52 22.58 -2.73 -2.66
C CYS A 52 22.86 -3.91 -3.58
N SER A 53 21.80 -4.52 -4.07
CA SER A 53 21.83 -5.62 -5.02
C SER A 53 20.58 -5.59 -5.89
N PHE A 54 20.52 -6.44 -6.89
CA PHE A 54 19.30 -6.63 -7.68
C PHE A 54 18.72 -8.02 -7.48
N LEU A 55 17.39 -8.06 -7.36
CA LEU A 55 16.57 -9.26 -7.38
C LEU A 55 15.84 -9.33 -8.74
N THR A 56 16.05 -10.40 -9.49
CA THR A 56 15.25 -10.66 -10.70
C THR A 56 14.02 -11.47 -10.33
N VAL A 57 12.85 -10.95 -10.69
CA VAL A 57 11.54 -11.55 -10.40
C VAL A 57 10.74 -11.69 -11.70
N PRO A 58 9.81 -12.68 -11.81
CA PRO A 58 8.92 -12.75 -12.96
C PRO A 58 7.99 -11.53 -13.00
N LEU A 59 7.66 -11.08 -14.20
CA LEU A 59 6.63 -10.05 -14.37
C LEU A 59 5.29 -10.52 -13.76
N ASP A 60 4.97 -11.81 -13.93
CA ASP A 60 3.75 -12.43 -13.42
C ASP A 60 4.07 -13.70 -12.63
N HIS A 61 3.86 -13.70 -11.33
CA HIS A 61 4.04 -14.86 -10.45
C HIS A 61 3.03 -15.99 -10.72
N ARG A 62 1.91 -15.68 -11.37
CA ARG A 62 0.92 -16.69 -11.80
C ARG A 62 1.37 -17.45 -13.06
N GLY A 63 2.41 -16.96 -13.75
CA GLY A 63 2.99 -17.61 -14.93
C GLY A 63 2.24 -17.41 -16.25
N HIS A 64 1.25 -16.52 -16.30
CA HIS A 64 0.49 -16.21 -17.53
C HIS A 64 1.18 -15.11 -18.35
N GLY A 65 1.86 -14.16 -17.68
CA GLY A 65 2.64 -13.10 -18.31
C GLY A 65 4.10 -13.51 -18.54
N LYS A 66 4.65 -13.06 -19.68
CA LYS A 66 6.09 -13.29 -20.00
C LYS A 66 6.91 -12.06 -19.67
N GLY A 67 8.11 -12.28 -19.17
CA GLY A 67 9.09 -11.24 -18.86
C GLY A 67 9.52 -11.28 -17.41
N GLU A 68 10.47 -10.44 -17.10
CA GLU A 68 11.09 -10.31 -15.78
C GLU A 68 11.22 -8.83 -15.42
N LEU A 69 11.27 -8.56 -14.12
CA LEU A 69 11.60 -7.27 -13.54
C LEU A 69 12.91 -7.39 -12.75
N LYS A 70 13.70 -6.34 -12.73
CA LYS A 70 14.92 -6.22 -11.93
C LYS A 70 14.65 -5.19 -10.83
N LEU A 71 14.52 -5.65 -9.58
CA LEU A 71 14.19 -4.82 -8.44
C LEU A 71 15.45 -4.53 -7.63
N GLN A 72 15.67 -3.26 -7.26
CA GLN A 72 16.74 -2.90 -6.35
C GLN A 72 16.35 -3.24 -4.92
N VAL A 73 17.28 -3.82 -4.18
CA VAL A 73 17.13 -4.13 -2.76
C VAL A 73 18.34 -3.60 -1.99
N ALA A 74 18.15 -3.21 -0.75
CA ALA A 74 19.24 -2.86 0.14
C ALA A 74 19.17 -3.70 1.42
N THR A 75 20.32 -4.24 1.82
CA THR A 75 20.46 -5.09 3.01
C THR A 75 21.51 -4.49 3.93
N ALA A 76 21.19 -4.36 5.22
CA ALA A 76 22.17 -3.92 6.21
C ALA A 76 23.34 -4.92 6.31
N ASP A 77 24.53 -4.39 6.54
CA ASP A 77 25.80 -5.17 6.53
C ASP A 77 25.99 -6.08 7.77
N ASN A 78 25.02 -6.09 8.69
CA ASN A 78 25.00 -6.90 9.91
C ASN A 78 24.26 -8.25 9.75
N ALA A 79 24.66 -9.06 8.79
CA ALA A 79 23.99 -10.32 8.43
C ALA A 79 23.74 -11.30 9.59
N SER A 80 24.54 -11.23 10.67
CA SER A 80 24.44 -12.07 11.88
C SER A 80 23.58 -11.48 13.00
N ALA A 81 22.72 -10.52 12.69
CA ALA A 81 21.85 -9.89 13.69
C ALA A 81 21.03 -10.94 14.47
N PRO A 82 21.03 -10.92 15.83
CA PRO A 82 20.54 -12.02 16.66
C PRO A 82 19.04 -12.27 16.61
N LYS A 83 18.25 -11.26 16.23
CA LYS A 83 16.77 -11.36 16.10
C LYS A 83 16.29 -11.56 14.66
N GLY A 84 17.23 -11.77 13.73
CA GLY A 84 16.92 -12.08 12.33
C GLY A 84 16.70 -10.83 11.46
N THR A 85 15.87 -10.97 10.45
CA THR A 85 15.67 -9.96 9.41
C THR A 85 14.36 -9.21 9.61
N LEU A 86 14.42 -7.87 9.51
CA LEU A 86 13.27 -6.98 9.49
C LEU A 86 13.20 -6.31 8.12
N VAL A 87 12.16 -6.61 7.37
CA VAL A 87 11.87 -5.93 6.10
C VAL A 87 10.98 -4.73 6.36
N PHE A 88 11.38 -3.59 5.82
CA PHE A 88 10.64 -2.35 5.91
C PHE A 88 9.92 -2.06 4.59
N LEU A 89 8.61 -1.82 4.67
CA LEU A 89 7.75 -1.57 3.51
C LEU A 89 7.23 -0.13 3.55
N THR A 90 7.53 0.62 2.50
CA THR A 90 7.10 2.01 2.31
C THR A 90 5.65 2.10 1.87
N GLY A 91 5.10 3.32 1.92
CA GLY A 91 3.72 3.63 1.56
C GLY A 91 3.49 3.99 0.09
N GLY A 92 2.45 4.75 -0.15
CA GLY A 92 1.93 5.17 -1.43
C GLY A 92 0.62 4.44 -1.73
N PRO A 93 0.56 3.48 -2.67
CA PRO A 93 1.67 2.82 -3.38
C PRO A 93 2.40 3.75 -4.34
N GLY A 94 3.69 3.53 -4.53
CA GLY A 94 4.48 4.35 -5.47
C GLY A 94 5.83 4.80 -4.89
N GLN A 95 6.00 4.76 -3.55
CA GLN A 95 7.22 5.17 -2.88
C GLN A 95 8.28 4.05 -2.91
N PRO A 96 9.52 4.31 -3.33
CA PRO A 96 10.62 3.35 -3.27
C PRO A 96 11.07 3.10 -1.82
N GLY A 97 11.76 2.00 -1.57
CA GLY A 97 12.28 1.65 -0.25
C GLY A 97 13.76 2.01 -0.05
N VAL A 98 14.59 1.74 -1.05
CA VAL A 98 16.06 1.85 -0.96
C VAL A 98 16.53 3.24 -0.52
N PRO A 99 15.99 4.37 -1.01
CA PRO A 99 16.41 5.71 -0.58
C PRO A 99 16.23 5.99 0.91
N PHE A 100 15.44 5.20 1.62
CA PHE A 100 15.16 5.39 3.05
C PHE A 100 15.94 4.45 3.98
N ALA A 101 16.74 3.52 3.46
CA ALA A 101 17.43 2.48 4.22
C ALA A 101 18.20 3.01 5.42
N THR A 102 19.12 3.95 5.22
CA THR A 102 19.93 4.53 6.30
C THR A 102 19.07 5.33 7.29
N ARG A 103 18.09 6.12 6.80
CA ARG A 103 17.20 6.89 7.67
C ARG A 103 16.41 5.99 8.62
N ILE A 104 15.92 4.84 8.13
CA ILE A 104 15.21 3.86 8.96
C ILE A 104 16.14 3.34 10.06
N ALA A 105 17.35 2.93 9.70
CA ALA A 105 18.31 2.32 10.63
C ALA A 105 18.92 3.29 11.64
N THR A 106 19.09 4.57 11.29
CA THR A 106 19.87 5.53 12.10
C THR A 106 19.01 6.60 12.78
N GLN A 107 17.82 6.89 12.24
CA GLN A 107 16.97 7.95 12.76
C GLN A 107 15.63 7.44 13.29
N ARG A 108 15.06 6.45 12.62
CA ARG A 108 13.74 5.94 12.95
C ARG A 108 13.79 4.86 14.03
N LEU A 109 14.60 3.81 13.85
CA LEU A 109 14.70 2.66 14.73
C LEU A 109 16.17 2.28 15.06
N PRO A 110 17.02 3.25 15.49
CA PRO A 110 18.43 2.98 15.76
C PRO A 110 18.64 1.95 16.87
N GLU A 111 17.71 1.82 17.80
CA GLU A 111 17.74 0.85 18.90
C GLU A 111 17.60 -0.59 18.40
N LEU A 112 16.96 -0.78 17.24
CA LEU A 112 16.76 -2.10 16.64
C LEU A 112 17.88 -2.49 15.65
N ALA A 113 18.65 -1.53 15.15
CA ALA A 113 19.68 -1.76 14.12
C ALA A 113 20.78 -2.75 14.56
N LYS A 114 21.01 -2.92 15.88
CA LYS A 114 21.94 -3.92 16.43
C LYS A 114 21.33 -5.32 16.54
N ASN A 115 20.00 -5.40 16.64
CA ASN A 115 19.26 -6.62 16.91
C ASN A 115 18.71 -7.26 15.64
N TYR A 116 18.37 -6.46 14.64
CA TYR A 116 17.79 -6.89 13.38
C TYR A 116 18.68 -6.52 12.20
N ARG A 117 18.74 -7.39 11.21
CA ARG A 117 19.21 -7.05 9.88
C ARG A 117 18.09 -6.33 9.13
N PHE A 118 18.22 -5.04 8.94
CA PHE A 118 17.26 -4.26 8.17
C PHE A 118 17.42 -4.53 6.68
N VAL A 119 16.30 -4.71 6.01
CA VAL A 119 16.25 -4.85 4.56
C VAL A 119 15.10 -4.04 3.98
N VAL A 120 15.32 -3.48 2.82
CA VAL A 120 14.32 -2.73 2.06
C VAL A 120 14.36 -3.11 0.59
N ILE A 121 13.27 -2.88 -0.10
CA ILE A 121 13.11 -3.15 -1.53
C ILE A 121 12.47 -1.95 -2.21
N ASP A 122 12.95 -1.60 -3.39
CA ASP A 122 12.17 -0.79 -4.31
C ASP A 122 11.08 -1.70 -4.88
N GLN A 123 9.85 -1.49 -4.41
CA GLN A 123 8.70 -2.26 -4.87
C GLN A 123 8.62 -2.22 -6.40
N ARG A 124 8.11 -3.29 -7.03
CA ARG A 124 7.90 -3.30 -8.48
C ARG A 124 7.21 -2.02 -8.95
N GLY A 125 7.73 -1.39 -9.98
CA GLY A 125 7.20 -0.13 -10.49
C GLY A 125 7.69 1.13 -9.77
N THR A 126 8.68 1.04 -8.86
CA THR A 126 9.26 2.18 -8.14
C THR A 126 10.77 2.28 -8.32
N GLY A 127 11.34 3.37 -7.79
CA GLY A 127 12.78 3.59 -7.70
C GLY A 127 13.43 3.95 -9.02
N GLU A 128 14.75 4.06 -8.98
CA GLU A 128 15.54 4.51 -10.14
C GLU A 128 15.46 3.54 -11.32
N PHE A 129 15.38 2.24 -11.04
CA PHE A 129 15.51 1.19 -12.07
C PHE A 129 14.17 0.60 -12.52
N GLY A 130 13.06 0.92 -11.85
CA GLY A 130 11.79 0.25 -12.10
C GLY A 130 10.56 1.15 -12.17
N ALA A 131 10.68 2.46 -11.89
CA ALA A 131 9.54 3.37 -11.82
C ALA A 131 8.68 3.35 -13.09
N LEU A 132 7.37 3.20 -12.91
CA LEU A 132 6.40 3.34 -14.00
C LEU A 132 6.20 4.81 -14.31
N ASN A 133 6.79 5.25 -15.40
CA ASN A 133 6.74 6.65 -15.81
C ASN A 133 5.51 6.94 -16.67
N CYS A 134 4.54 7.66 -16.11
CA CYS A 134 3.37 8.20 -16.78
C CYS A 134 3.46 9.75 -16.74
N PRO A 135 4.14 10.41 -17.69
CA PRO A 135 4.57 11.80 -17.54
C PRO A 135 3.43 12.79 -17.27
N LYS A 136 2.29 12.63 -17.94
CA LYS A 136 1.15 13.54 -17.77
C LYS A 136 0.50 13.33 -16.40
N LEU A 137 0.28 12.08 -16.00
CA LEU A 137 -0.25 11.74 -14.68
C LEU A 137 0.66 12.26 -13.57
N GLN A 138 1.99 12.00 -13.70
CA GLN A 138 3.00 12.47 -12.75
C GLN A 138 3.02 14.00 -12.62
N ALA A 139 2.83 14.72 -13.72
CA ALA A 139 2.80 16.18 -13.72
C ALA A 139 1.51 16.75 -13.10
N GLU A 140 0.40 16.03 -13.18
CA GLU A 140 -0.90 16.49 -12.65
C GLU A 140 -1.03 16.21 -11.16
N VAL A 141 -0.71 15.00 -10.69
CA VAL A 141 -1.02 14.59 -9.30
C VAL A 141 0.21 14.27 -8.45
N GLY A 142 1.38 14.06 -9.06
CA GLY A 142 2.61 13.78 -8.31
C GLY A 142 2.44 12.66 -7.28
N SER A 143 2.55 12.99 -5.99
CA SER A 143 2.40 12.06 -4.86
C SER A 143 1.04 12.18 -4.14
N SER A 144 0.08 12.94 -4.67
CA SER A 144 -1.27 13.03 -4.08
C SER A 144 -2.09 11.78 -4.39
N ASP A 145 -2.74 11.24 -3.36
CA ASP A 145 -3.71 10.14 -3.45
C ASP A 145 -5.15 10.67 -3.68
N ILE A 146 -5.36 11.96 -3.44
CA ILE A 146 -6.69 12.57 -3.35
C ILE A 146 -6.99 13.48 -4.55
N GLU A 147 -5.98 14.15 -5.09
CA GLU A 147 -6.16 15.03 -6.24
C GLU A 147 -6.62 14.24 -7.47
N PRO A 148 -7.74 14.64 -8.12
CA PRO A 148 -8.27 13.89 -9.25
C PRO A 148 -7.50 14.20 -10.54
N PRO A 149 -6.85 13.21 -11.18
CA PRO A 149 -6.21 13.42 -12.47
C PRO A 149 -7.23 13.61 -13.60
N SER A 150 -6.78 14.23 -14.69
CA SER A 150 -7.58 14.35 -15.90
C SER A 150 -7.79 12.99 -16.57
N LYS A 151 -8.92 12.82 -17.27
CA LYS A 151 -9.18 11.60 -18.06
C LYS A 151 -8.11 11.34 -19.11
N ASP A 152 -7.50 12.39 -19.65
CA ASP A 152 -6.44 12.28 -20.65
C ASP A 152 -5.14 11.76 -20.03
N ALA A 153 -4.80 12.17 -18.81
CA ALA A 153 -3.65 11.66 -18.07
C ALA A 153 -3.83 10.16 -17.73
N ILE A 154 -5.03 9.76 -17.30
CA ILE A 154 -5.37 8.36 -17.05
C ILE A 154 -5.25 7.53 -18.34
N ALA A 155 -5.82 8.02 -19.45
CA ALA A 155 -5.77 7.32 -20.74
C ALA A 155 -4.35 7.19 -21.29
N GLU A 156 -3.52 8.24 -21.18
CA GLU A 156 -2.12 8.22 -21.58
C GLU A 156 -1.34 7.18 -20.78
N CYS A 157 -1.45 7.19 -19.45
CA CYS A 157 -0.80 6.23 -18.58
C CYS A 157 -1.21 4.78 -18.91
N ALA A 158 -2.51 4.53 -19.08
CA ALA A 158 -3.02 3.23 -19.45
C ALA A 158 -2.45 2.74 -20.80
N ASN A 159 -2.29 3.63 -21.77
CA ASN A 159 -1.70 3.32 -23.08
C ASN A 159 -0.19 3.03 -22.97
N ILE A 160 0.54 3.81 -22.16
CA ILE A 160 1.99 3.59 -21.92
C ILE A 160 2.22 2.22 -21.29
N LEU A 161 1.45 1.87 -20.27
CA LEU A 161 1.62 0.61 -19.55
C LEU A 161 1.10 -0.60 -20.34
N GLY A 162 0.10 -0.41 -21.20
CA GLY A 162 -0.52 -1.48 -21.97
C GLY A 162 -0.95 -2.63 -21.05
N ASP A 163 -0.77 -3.89 -21.50
CA ASP A 163 -1.15 -5.06 -20.70
C ASP A 163 -0.28 -5.30 -19.47
N LYS A 164 0.91 -4.68 -19.41
CA LYS A 164 1.77 -4.78 -18.23
C LYS A 164 1.11 -4.25 -16.97
N ARG A 165 0.18 -3.28 -17.06
CA ARG A 165 -0.59 -2.73 -15.92
C ARG A 165 -1.25 -3.81 -15.04
N ASN A 166 -1.51 -5.01 -15.60
CA ASN A 166 -2.11 -6.13 -14.87
C ASN A 166 -1.18 -6.78 -13.83
N TYR A 167 0.11 -6.43 -13.83
CA TYR A 167 1.13 -7.13 -13.04
C TYR A 167 1.74 -6.27 -11.93
N PHE A 168 1.14 -5.12 -11.64
CA PHE A 168 1.60 -4.21 -10.58
C PHE A 168 0.58 -4.16 -9.43
N THR A 169 0.26 -5.34 -8.88
CA THR A 169 -0.69 -5.52 -7.79
C THR A 169 0.02 -6.00 -6.52
N SER A 170 -0.65 -5.90 -5.37
CA SER A 170 -0.12 -6.39 -4.10
C SER A 170 0.17 -7.90 -4.11
N GLU A 171 -0.62 -8.69 -4.82
CA GLU A 171 -0.37 -10.13 -4.97
C GLU A 171 0.99 -10.39 -5.64
N GLN A 172 1.29 -9.64 -6.69
CA GLN A 172 2.58 -9.76 -7.38
C GLN A 172 3.73 -9.27 -6.48
N THR A 173 3.51 -8.19 -5.70
CA THR A 173 4.49 -7.67 -4.74
C THR A 173 4.76 -8.66 -3.60
N THR A 174 3.76 -9.37 -3.10
CA THR A 174 3.98 -10.42 -2.07
C THR A 174 4.81 -11.58 -2.61
N GLY A 175 4.65 -11.92 -3.89
CA GLY A 175 5.53 -12.88 -4.58
C GLY A 175 6.99 -12.41 -4.64
N ASP A 176 7.23 -11.14 -4.97
CA ASP A 176 8.58 -10.55 -4.97
C ASP A 176 9.23 -10.60 -3.60
N LEU A 177 8.46 -10.25 -2.56
CA LEU A 177 8.91 -10.28 -1.18
C LEU A 177 9.32 -11.69 -0.75
N ASP A 178 8.55 -12.72 -1.13
CA ASP A 178 8.92 -14.09 -0.80
C ASP A 178 10.18 -14.56 -1.55
N MET A 179 10.34 -14.16 -2.82
CA MET A 179 11.59 -14.37 -3.55
C MET A 179 12.77 -13.65 -2.91
N PHE A 180 12.58 -12.42 -2.41
CA PHE A 180 13.63 -11.68 -1.69
C PHE A 180 14.02 -12.41 -0.40
N ARG A 181 13.05 -12.85 0.40
CA ARG A 181 13.29 -13.66 1.58
C ARG A 181 14.10 -14.93 1.27
N GLN A 182 13.72 -15.65 0.22
CA GLN A 182 14.42 -16.86 -0.24
C GLN A 182 15.86 -16.54 -0.69
N ALA A 183 16.06 -15.44 -1.45
CA ALA A 183 17.38 -15.01 -1.89
C ALA A 183 18.33 -14.66 -0.73
N LEU A 184 17.78 -14.22 0.40
CA LEU A 184 18.53 -13.97 1.64
C LEU A 184 18.76 -15.25 2.47
N GLY A 185 18.17 -16.39 2.09
CA GLY A 185 18.23 -17.63 2.86
C GLY A 185 17.48 -17.57 4.21
N VAL A 186 16.51 -16.65 4.34
CA VAL A 186 15.78 -16.40 5.58
C VAL A 186 14.52 -17.27 5.63
N HIS A 187 14.34 -18.05 6.70
CA HIS A 187 13.15 -18.88 6.86
C HIS A 187 11.91 -18.06 7.20
N LYS A 188 12.01 -17.16 8.20
CA LYS A 188 10.99 -16.22 8.61
C LYS A 188 11.58 -14.84 8.76
N TRP A 189 10.82 -13.82 8.50
CA TRP A 189 11.18 -12.44 8.76
C TRP A 189 10.06 -11.65 9.44
N THR A 190 10.44 -10.56 10.05
CA THR A 190 9.52 -9.56 10.59
C THR A 190 9.23 -8.52 9.51
N LEU A 191 7.97 -8.12 9.37
CA LEU A 191 7.57 -7.04 8.46
C LEU A 191 7.14 -5.82 9.26
N ASP A 192 7.65 -4.65 8.86
CA ASP A 192 7.25 -3.33 9.37
C ASP A 192 6.76 -2.50 8.18
N GLY A 193 5.46 -2.34 8.08
CA GLY A 193 4.80 -1.60 7.01
C GLY A 193 4.28 -0.26 7.51
N VAL A 194 4.33 0.76 6.64
CA VAL A 194 3.76 2.08 6.89
C VAL A 194 2.78 2.44 5.79
N SER A 195 1.59 2.96 6.17
CA SER A 195 0.60 3.39 5.18
C SER A 195 0.22 2.21 4.25
N TYR A 196 0.27 2.37 2.94
CA TYR A 196 0.07 1.25 2.00
C TYR A 196 1.02 0.05 2.28
N GLY A 197 2.20 0.29 2.88
CA GLY A 197 3.07 -0.80 3.32
C GLY A 197 2.43 -1.73 4.34
N THR A 198 1.44 -1.26 5.13
CA THR A 198 0.66 -2.10 6.07
C THR A 198 -0.24 -3.08 5.32
N PHE A 199 -0.89 -2.63 4.25
CA PHE A 199 -1.69 -3.45 3.36
C PHE A 199 -0.84 -4.56 2.72
N THR A 200 0.35 -4.21 2.21
CA THR A 200 1.29 -5.17 1.63
C THR A 200 1.80 -6.16 2.68
N ALA A 201 2.16 -5.71 3.89
CA ALA A 201 2.64 -6.56 4.97
C ALA A 201 1.58 -7.56 5.43
N ALA A 202 0.34 -7.11 5.61
CA ALA A 202 -0.78 -7.95 6.01
C ALA A 202 -1.11 -9.00 4.93
N ARG A 203 -1.17 -8.61 3.66
CA ARG A 203 -1.37 -9.54 2.53
C ARG A 203 -0.22 -10.54 2.37
N TYR A 204 1.02 -10.12 2.61
CA TYR A 204 2.15 -11.05 2.68
C TYR A 204 1.97 -12.08 3.78
N ALA A 205 1.62 -11.66 5.00
CA ALA A 205 1.39 -12.57 6.10
C ALA A 205 0.24 -13.55 5.83
N ALA A 206 -0.83 -13.09 5.17
CA ALA A 206 -1.95 -13.93 4.75
C ALA A 206 -1.53 -15.00 3.72
N ALA A 207 -0.70 -14.61 2.74
CA ALA A 207 -0.20 -15.51 1.70
C ALA A 207 0.92 -16.45 2.21
N HIS A 208 1.77 -15.99 3.14
CA HIS A 208 2.96 -16.68 3.63
C HIS A 208 3.00 -16.77 5.16
N PRO A 209 1.98 -17.35 5.83
CA PRO A 209 1.91 -17.37 7.30
C PRO A 209 3.07 -18.14 7.95
N GLY A 210 3.60 -19.16 7.27
CA GLY A 210 4.76 -19.93 7.73
C GLY A 210 6.08 -19.18 7.68
N ASN A 211 6.15 -18.07 6.93
CA ASN A 211 7.36 -17.28 6.71
C ASN A 211 7.32 -15.91 7.40
N THR A 212 6.24 -15.61 8.11
CA THR A 212 6.07 -14.37 8.89
C THR A 212 6.32 -14.65 10.38
N ASP A 213 7.18 -13.85 11.00
CA ASP A 213 7.49 -13.93 12.43
C ASP A 213 6.63 -12.95 13.23
N LYS A 214 6.71 -11.66 12.92
CA LYS A 214 5.94 -10.58 13.54
C LYS A 214 5.51 -9.58 12.47
N LEU A 215 4.44 -8.83 12.76
CA LEU A 215 3.98 -7.67 11.97
C LEU A 215 3.99 -6.40 12.82
N VAL A 216 4.48 -5.31 12.24
CA VAL A 216 4.24 -3.94 12.69
C VAL A 216 3.47 -3.22 11.58
N LEU A 217 2.32 -2.67 11.92
CA LEU A 217 1.44 -1.94 11.00
C LEU A 217 1.30 -0.51 11.52
N ASP A 218 1.98 0.44 10.90
CA ASP A 218 2.00 1.85 11.27
C ASP A 218 1.14 2.66 10.31
N SER A 219 0.13 3.36 10.85
CA SER A 219 -0.83 4.12 10.03
C SER A 219 -1.56 3.19 9.05
N VAL A 220 -2.51 2.48 9.60
CA VAL A 220 -3.04 1.21 9.09
C VAL A 220 -4.06 1.41 7.97
N LEU A 221 -3.80 0.80 6.82
CA LEU A 221 -4.78 0.53 5.77
C LEU A 221 -5.27 -0.90 5.93
N PRO A 222 -6.61 -1.16 6.06
CA PRO A 222 -7.14 -2.51 6.15
C PRO A 222 -6.75 -3.37 4.94
N HIS A 223 -6.42 -4.63 5.18
CA HIS A 223 -5.99 -5.54 4.10
C HIS A 223 -7.15 -6.09 3.26
N THR A 224 -8.38 -5.83 3.66
CA THR A 224 -9.63 -6.24 2.99
C THR A 224 -10.70 -5.16 3.16
N ASP A 225 -11.61 -5.04 2.19
CA ASP A 225 -12.77 -4.13 2.19
C ASP A 225 -14.05 -4.89 1.82
N PRO A 226 -14.66 -5.62 2.76
CA PRO A 226 -15.87 -6.41 2.49
C PRO A 226 -17.11 -5.56 2.13
N GLN A 227 -17.10 -4.25 2.41
CA GLN A 227 -18.17 -3.32 2.10
C GLN A 227 -18.04 -2.72 0.69
N ASN A 228 -16.87 -2.76 0.08
CA ASN A 228 -16.54 -2.16 -1.22
C ASN A 228 -16.76 -0.63 -1.24
N ASP A 229 -16.50 0.06 -0.14
CA ASP A 229 -16.72 1.50 -0.02
C ASP A 229 -15.51 2.31 0.47
N ASP A 230 -14.40 1.65 0.79
CA ASP A 230 -13.16 2.31 1.23
C ASP A 230 -12.63 3.31 0.20
N MET A 231 -12.74 3.01 -1.09
CA MET A 231 -12.32 3.92 -2.15
C MET A 231 -13.17 5.19 -2.27
N LEU A 232 -14.40 5.21 -1.73
CA LEU A 232 -15.16 6.44 -1.51
C LEU A 232 -14.62 7.27 -0.34
N TYR A 233 -13.70 6.71 0.43
CA TYR A 233 -13.02 7.32 1.56
C TYR A 233 -13.97 7.88 2.64
N LEU A 234 -15.12 7.24 2.80
CA LEU A 234 -16.18 7.74 3.72
C LEU A 234 -15.67 7.86 5.15
N THR A 235 -14.80 6.95 5.56
CA THR A 235 -14.20 6.94 6.90
C THR A 235 -13.27 8.13 7.11
N GLY A 236 -12.39 8.46 6.15
CA GLY A 236 -11.51 9.63 6.21
C GLY A 236 -12.28 10.95 6.18
N LEU A 237 -13.30 11.05 5.31
CA LEU A 237 -14.17 12.24 5.28
C LEU A 237 -14.84 12.50 6.65
N ARG A 238 -15.38 11.46 7.30
CA ARG A 238 -15.97 11.59 8.65
C ARG A 238 -14.93 11.88 9.73
N ALA A 239 -13.77 11.22 9.67
CA ALA A 239 -12.69 11.43 10.62
C ALA A 239 -12.21 12.88 10.65
N THR A 240 -12.23 13.58 9.51
CA THR A 240 -11.83 14.99 9.41
C THR A 240 -12.58 15.89 10.41
N ALA A 241 -13.90 15.68 10.59
CA ALA A 241 -14.66 16.46 11.58
C ALA A 241 -14.17 16.25 13.01
N ARG A 242 -13.82 15.03 13.37
CA ARG A 242 -13.28 14.67 14.68
C ARG A 242 -11.90 15.30 14.86
N VAL A 243 -11.02 15.14 13.88
CA VAL A 243 -9.64 15.62 13.92
C VAL A 243 -9.59 17.14 14.07
N LEU A 244 -10.35 17.89 13.26
CA LEU A 244 -10.38 19.36 13.36
C LEU A 244 -10.97 19.85 14.67
N ARG A 245 -12.00 19.19 15.20
CA ARG A 245 -12.55 19.52 16.54
C ARG A 245 -11.54 19.23 17.66
N ASP A 246 -10.77 18.14 17.55
CA ASP A 246 -9.71 17.83 18.51
C ASP A 246 -8.55 18.85 18.44
N ALA A 247 -8.18 19.29 17.24
CA ALA A 247 -7.23 20.37 17.07
C ALA A 247 -7.69 21.67 17.76
N CYS A 248 -8.99 21.95 17.76
CA CYS A 248 -9.57 23.12 18.41
C CYS A 248 -9.73 23.02 19.94
N LYS A 249 -9.57 21.85 20.53
CA LYS A 249 -9.59 21.68 21.99
C LYS A 249 -8.25 22.05 22.65
N THR A 250 -7.15 22.04 21.90
CA THR A 250 -5.84 22.46 22.38
C THR A 250 -5.76 23.97 22.52
N ALA A 251 -5.03 24.48 23.50
CA ALA A 251 -4.93 25.92 23.74
C ALA A 251 -4.13 26.65 22.64
N PRO A 252 -4.58 27.84 22.20
CA PRO A 252 -5.85 28.46 22.51
C PRO A 252 -7.04 27.78 21.80
N ALA A 253 -8.14 27.56 22.53
CA ALA A 253 -9.34 26.98 21.96
C ALA A 253 -9.91 27.89 20.84
N CYS A 254 -10.55 27.28 19.82
CA CYS A 254 -10.98 28.04 18.63
C CYS A 254 -12.10 29.05 18.88
N GLY A 255 -13.02 28.79 19.80
CA GLY A 255 -14.24 29.58 19.98
C GLY A 255 -15.29 29.37 18.90
N PHE A 256 -15.07 28.46 17.93
CA PHE A 256 -15.98 28.08 16.84
C PHE A 256 -15.90 26.56 16.57
N ASP A 257 -16.84 26.02 15.79
CA ASP A 257 -16.79 24.61 15.34
C ASP A 257 -16.15 24.51 13.95
N PRO A 258 -14.87 24.04 13.84
CA PRO A 258 -14.16 23.97 12.58
C PRO A 258 -14.78 22.97 11.60
N ALA A 259 -15.49 21.95 12.10
CA ALA A 259 -16.18 21.00 11.23
C ALA A 259 -17.42 21.62 10.56
N GLN A 260 -18.10 22.55 11.25
CA GLN A 260 -19.20 23.32 10.64
C GLN A 260 -18.68 24.32 9.60
N ASP A 261 -17.52 24.92 9.85
CA ASP A 261 -16.91 25.83 8.90
C ASP A 261 -16.46 25.08 7.64
N LEU A 262 -15.79 23.93 7.80
CA LEU A 262 -15.45 23.05 6.69
C LEU A 262 -16.70 22.59 5.93
N ALA A 263 -17.76 22.23 6.64
CA ALA A 263 -19.01 21.81 6.03
C ALA A 263 -19.68 22.93 5.20
N TRP A 264 -19.49 24.18 5.58
CA TRP A 264 -19.91 25.32 4.78
C TRP A 264 -19.01 25.45 3.54
N ILE A 265 -17.68 25.41 3.68
CA ILE A 265 -16.69 25.45 2.60
C ILE A 265 -17.00 24.37 1.56
N ALA A 266 -17.17 23.12 1.99
CA ALA A 266 -17.42 21.99 1.08
C ALA A 266 -18.70 22.12 0.25
N ARG A 267 -19.67 22.92 0.71
CA ARG A 267 -20.93 23.18 -0.02
C ARG A 267 -20.86 24.40 -0.92
N HIS A 268 -20.00 25.38 -0.63
CA HIS A 268 -19.97 26.68 -1.32
C HIS A 268 -18.78 26.85 -2.26
N ARG A 269 -17.76 25.96 -2.17
CA ARG A 269 -16.63 25.89 -3.09
C ARG A 269 -16.77 24.71 -4.05
N THR A 270 -16.23 24.87 -5.26
CA THR A 270 -16.21 23.78 -6.27
C THR A 270 -15.03 22.83 -6.12
N ASP A 271 -13.99 23.26 -5.40
CA ASP A 271 -12.71 22.57 -5.18
C ASP A 271 -12.63 21.86 -3.81
N SER A 272 -13.76 21.39 -3.30
CA SER A 272 -13.82 20.74 -1.98
C SER A 272 -12.95 19.47 -1.88
N VAL A 273 -12.61 18.83 -3.01
CA VAL A 273 -11.64 17.70 -3.07
C VAL A 273 -10.25 18.21 -2.75
N LEU A 274 -9.82 19.33 -3.36
CA LEU A 274 -8.51 19.93 -3.10
C LEU A 274 -8.40 20.45 -1.65
N VAL A 275 -9.51 20.96 -1.09
CA VAL A 275 -9.54 21.32 0.35
C VAL A 275 -9.31 20.09 1.23
N TRP A 276 -9.85 18.94 0.85
CA TRP A 276 -9.60 17.70 1.57
C TRP A 276 -8.17 17.19 1.35
N ASP A 277 -7.67 17.20 0.12
CA ASP A 277 -6.28 16.87 -0.21
C ASP A 277 -5.29 17.72 0.59
N MET A 278 -5.53 19.03 0.65
CA MET A 278 -4.75 19.96 1.48
C MET A 278 -4.73 19.54 2.95
N LEU A 279 -5.85 19.11 3.53
CA LEU A 279 -5.90 18.67 4.93
C LEU A 279 -5.12 17.37 5.14
N VAL A 280 -5.22 16.42 4.21
CA VAL A 280 -4.47 15.16 4.23
C VAL A 280 -2.97 15.43 4.06
N SER A 281 -2.58 16.27 3.12
CA SER A 281 -1.17 16.64 2.89
C SER A 281 -0.60 17.44 4.06
N TYR A 282 -1.39 18.29 4.71
CA TYR A 282 -0.93 19.12 5.84
C TYR A 282 -0.56 18.30 7.07
N GLU A 283 -1.16 17.12 7.28
CA GLU A 283 -0.84 16.26 8.43
C GLU A 283 0.63 15.81 8.47
N PHE A 284 1.30 15.78 7.31
CA PHE A 284 2.73 15.48 7.21
C PHE A 284 3.64 16.60 7.69
N LEU A 285 3.11 17.82 7.82
CA LEU A 285 3.82 19.01 8.21
C LEU A 285 3.55 19.38 9.69
N ASP A 286 2.27 19.33 10.08
CA ASP A 286 1.83 19.68 11.43
C ASP A 286 0.61 18.86 11.88
N PRO A 287 0.79 17.87 12.77
CA PRO A 287 -0.31 17.08 13.30
C PRO A 287 -1.27 17.88 14.19
N THR A 288 -0.93 19.12 14.56
CA THR A 288 -1.82 19.98 15.37
C THR A 288 -2.87 20.68 14.53
N TYR A 289 -2.66 20.84 13.21
CA TYR A 289 -3.49 21.62 12.28
C TYR A 289 -3.65 23.10 12.68
N ARG A 290 -2.81 23.60 13.61
CA ARG A 290 -2.93 24.92 14.23
C ARG A 290 -1.64 25.74 14.21
N ASN A 291 -0.53 25.18 13.75
CA ASN A 291 0.73 25.92 13.67
C ASN A 291 0.70 26.86 12.46
N PRO A 292 0.80 28.20 12.66
CA PRO A 292 0.84 29.14 11.53
C PRO A 292 2.17 29.08 10.75
N ASN A 293 3.22 28.48 11.34
CA ASN A 293 4.57 28.42 10.78
C ASN A 293 5.13 27.00 10.82
N PRO A 294 4.52 26.01 10.13
CA PRO A 294 5.07 24.66 10.09
C PRO A 294 6.38 24.65 9.31
N ALA A 295 7.28 23.74 9.69
CA ALA A 295 8.51 23.54 8.95
C ALA A 295 8.17 23.09 7.50
N GLY A 296 8.88 23.66 6.52
CA GLY A 296 8.66 23.34 5.11
C GLY A 296 7.69 24.26 4.36
N LEU A 297 6.95 25.12 5.08
CA LEU A 297 6.11 26.14 4.47
C LEU A 297 6.61 27.58 4.76
N PRO A 298 6.26 28.56 3.91
CA PRO A 298 6.50 29.97 4.19
C PRO A 298 5.84 30.40 5.51
N ALA A 299 6.46 31.34 6.23
CA ALA A 299 5.91 31.86 7.47
C ALA A 299 4.50 32.45 7.27
N GLY A 300 3.57 32.12 8.15
CA GLY A 300 2.18 32.57 8.10
C GLY A 300 1.28 31.79 7.15
N SER A 301 1.79 30.78 6.42
CA SER A 301 1.00 29.99 5.47
C SER A 301 0.43 28.69 6.05
N GLY A 302 0.60 28.45 7.35
CA GLY A 302 0.02 27.30 8.05
C GLY A 302 -1.33 27.58 8.73
N ASP A 303 -1.75 26.72 9.68
CA ASP A 303 -3.03 26.75 10.41
C ASP A 303 -4.26 26.61 9.49
N PRO A 304 -4.48 25.40 8.93
CA PRO A 304 -5.65 25.16 8.05
C PRO A 304 -6.99 25.37 8.75
N VAL A 305 -7.06 25.16 10.07
CA VAL A 305 -8.27 25.42 10.86
C VAL A 305 -8.64 26.90 10.83
N GLY A 306 -7.66 27.78 11.09
CA GLY A 306 -7.86 29.24 11.01
C GLY A 306 -8.11 29.71 9.57
N ALA A 307 -7.47 29.11 8.58
CA ALA A 307 -7.67 29.44 7.16
C ALA A 307 -9.10 29.10 6.69
N ILE A 308 -9.62 27.94 7.06
CA ILE A 308 -11.01 27.53 6.78
C ILE A 308 -12.01 28.47 7.45
N HIS A 309 -11.77 28.85 8.71
CA HIS A 309 -12.63 29.80 9.44
C HIS A 309 -12.66 31.16 8.79
N ALA A 310 -11.51 31.71 8.43
CA ALA A 310 -11.40 33.00 7.73
C ALA A 310 -12.12 32.97 6.37
N ALA A 311 -11.93 31.90 5.59
CA ALA A 311 -12.60 31.71 4.29
C ALA A 311 -14.13 31.68 4.43
N ARG A 312 -14.66 31.02 5.47
CA ARG A 312 -16.09 31.07 5.76
C ARG A 312 -16.56 32.49 6.10
N GLY A 313 -15.71 33.26 6.80
CA GLY A 313 -15.95 34.66 7.13
C GLY A 313 -15.83 35.65 5.96
N GLY A 314 -15.48 35.17 4.75
CA GLY A 314 -15.34 35.97 3.53
C GLY A 314 -13.90 36.30 3.12
N ASP A 315 -12.89 35.83 3.86
CA ASP A 315 -11.47 35.96 3.50
C ASP A 315 -10.84 34.61 3.14
N PRO A 316 -10.86 34.18 1.87
CA PRO A 316 -10.30 32.90 1.42
C PRO A 316 -8.78 32.95 1.18
N THR A 317 -8.11 34.09 1.34
CA THR A 317 -6.71 34.33 0.89
C THR A 317 -5.74 33.27 1.40
N ARG A 318 -5.78 32.93 2.70
CA ARG A 318 -4.89 31.91 3.29
C ARG A 318 -5.24 30.51 2.79
N LEU A 319 -6.51 30.17 2.71
CA LEU A 319 -6.94 28.87 2.22
C LEU A 319 -6.47 28.65 0.77
N ASP A 320 -6.67 29.64 -0.11
CA ASP A 320 -6.24 29.58 -1.50
C ASP A 320 -4.71 29.49 -1.64
N GLN A 321 -3.98 30.18 -0.75
CA GLN A 321 -2.52 30.06 -0.68
C GLN A 321 -2.07 28.66 -0.26
N MET A 322 -2.71 28.05 0.73
CA MET A 322 -2.39 26.70 1.19
C MET A 322 -2.68 25.64 0.12
N LEU A 323 -3.81 25.74 -0.57
CA LEU A 323 -4.13 24.85 -1.68
C LEU A 323 -3.04 24.86 -2.75
N LYS A 324 -2.51 26.04 -3.08
CA LYS A 324 -1.43 26.19 -4.07
C LYS A 324 -0.07 25.68 -3.56
N LEU A 325 0.24 25.82 -2.26
CA LEU A 325 1.52 25.43 -1.68
C LEU A 325 1.65 23.93 -1.46
N LEU A 326 0.54 23.21 -1.32
CA LEU A 326 0.48 21.78 -1.05
C LEU A 326 0.11 20.94 -2.28
N ASP A 327 0.12 21.58 -3.46
CA ASP A 327 0.02 20.90 -4.75
C ASP A 327 1.28 20.02 -4.95
N SER A 328 1.08 18.73 -5.18
CA SER A 328 2.13 17.72 -5.35
C SER A 328 2.52 17.50 -6.82
N GLY A 329 1.90 18.21 -7.73
CA GLY A 329 2.14 18.07 -9.18
C GLY A 329 3.62 18.25 -9.54
N GLY A 330 4.15 17.33 -10.36
CA GLY A 330 5.52 17.39 -10.86
C GLY A 330 6.58 16.77 -9.94
N ASP A 331 6.22 16.06 -8.89
CA ASP A 331 7.17 15.27 -8.08
C ASP A 331 7.98 14.31 -8.97
N PRO A 332 9.29 14.09 -8.67
CA PRO A 332 10.11 13.16 -9.45
C PRO A 332 9.58 11.73 -9.39
N VAL A 333 9.40 11.08 -10.54
CA VAL A 333 8.92 9.68 -10.63
C VAL A 333 9.77 8.67 -9.87
N THR A 334 11.05 8.96 -9.69
CA THR A 334 11.97 8.12 -8.89
C THR A 334 11.75 8.24 -7.40
N GLY A 335 11.11 9.31 -6.93
CA GLY A 335 10.71 9.52 -5.53
C GLY A 335 9.32 9.00 -5.23
N TYR A 336 8.42 9.07 -6.21
CA TYR A 336 7.07 8.54 -6.15
C TYR A 336 6.53 8.29 -7.56
N SER A 337 6.07 7.08 -7.84
CA SER A 337 5.53 6.70 -9.15
C SER A 337 4.01 6.75 -9.15
N SER A 338 3.43 7.82 -9.72
CA SER A 338 1.96 7.91 -9.94
C SER A 338 1.47 6.82 -10.90
N GLY A 339 2.32 6.35 -11.83
CA GLY A 339 2.01 5.23 -12.72
C GLY A 339 1.85 3.90 -11.98
N LEU A 340 2.68 3.65 -10.95
CA LEU A 340 2.47 2.50 -10.07
C LEU A 340 1.23 2.71 -9.20
N HIS A 341 1.06 3.90 -8.64
CA HIS A 341 -0.08 4.23 -7.79
C HIS A 341 -1.39 3.82 -8.47
N ILE A 342 -1.68 4.39 -9.63
CA ILE A 342 -2.95 4.10 -10.34
C ILE A 342 -3.07 2.62 -10.75
N ALA A 343 -1.99 1.97 -11.19
CA ALA A 343 -2.04 0.56 -11.58
C ALA A 343 -2.35 -0.34 -10.39
N THR A 344 -1.76 -0.06 -9.23
CA THR A 344 -1.94 -0.82 -7.99
C THR A 344 -3.30 -0.55 -7.36
N ILE A 345 -3.68 0.71 -7.16
CA ILE A 345 -4.97 1.07 -6.58
C ILE A 345 -6.12 0.49 -7.41
N CYS A 346 -6.06 0.62 -8.73
CA CYS A 346 -7.11 0.06 -9.59
C CYS A 346 -7.03 -1.48 -9.70
N GLY A 347 -5.86 -2.08 -9.49
CA GLY A 347 -5.68 -3.53 -9.50
C GLY A 347 -6.11 -4.22 -8.20
N ASP A 348 -5.94 -3.57 -7.06
CA ASP A 348 -6.20 -4.13 -5.72
C ASP A 348 -7.49 -3.62 -5.09
N GLY A 349 -7.97 -2.44 -5.49
CA GLY A 349 -9.07 -1.76 -4.82
C GLY A 349 -10.42 -2.43 -5.03
N GLN A 350 -11.24 -2.36 -3.99
CA GLN A 350 -12.66 -2.69 -4.01
C GLN A 350 -13.47 -1.40 -4.18
N PHE A 351 -14.45 -1.42 -5.05
CA PHE A 351 -15.19 -0.24 -5.46
C PHE A 351 -16.70 -0.49 -5.43
N PRO A 352 -17.55 0.54 -5.48
CA PRO A 352 -19.01 0.36 -5.61
C PRO A 352 -19.45 -0.49 -6.80
N TRP A 353 -18.58 -0.69 -7.79
CA TRP A 353 -18.82 -1.57 -8.94
C TRP A 353 -18.12 -2.94 -8.81
N GLY A 354 -17.54 -3.26 -7.67
CA GLY A 354 -16.66 -4.41 -7.44
C GLY A 354 -15.21 -4.09 -7.83
N THR A 355 -14.59 -4.90 -8.64
CA THR A 355 -13.17 -4.82 -9.00
C THR A 355 -12.93 -4.16 -10.35
N SER A 356 -11.65 -3.95 -10.70
CA SER A 356 -11.19 -3.47 -12.00
C SER A 356 -11.56 -4.39 -13.17
N GLU A 357 -12.00 -5.61 -12.92
CA GLU A 357 -12.53 -6.52 -13.94
C GLU A 357 -13.91 -6.09 -14.47
N SER A 358 -14.60 -5.23 -13.72
CA SER A 358 -15.88 -4.67 -14.15
C SER A 358 -15.72 -3.78 -15.39
N PRO A 359 -16.59 -3.94 -16.43
CA PRO A 359 -16.57 -3.08 -17.59
C PRO A 359 -16.73 -1.60 -17.22
N VAL A 360 -15.91 -0.72 -17.79
CA VAL A 360 -15.90 0.72 -17.51
C VAL A 360 -17.30 1.34 -17.61
N ALA A 361 -18.08 0.96 -18.64
CA ALA A 361 -19.44 1.48 -18.83
C ALA A 361 -20.43 1.13 -17.70
N LYS A 362 -20.12 0.12 -16.86
CA LYS A 362 -20.96 -0.28 -15.73
C LYS A 362 -20.56 0.39 -14.41
N ARG A 363 -19.41 1.04 -14.34
CA ARG A 363 -18.85 1.58 -13.09
C ARG A 363 -19.66 2.76 -12.58
N TRP A 364 -19.85 3.78 -13.39
CA TRP A 364 -20.62 4.96 -12.98
C TRP A 364 -22.06 4.63 -12.55
N PRO A 365 -22.84 3.80 -13.28
CA PRO A 365 -24.17 3.38 -12.81
C PRO A 365 -24.18 2.67 -11.45
N ALA A 366 -23.09 1.96 -11.10
CA ALA A 366 -22.96 1.33 -9.78
C ALA A 366 -22.70 2.38 -8.67
N VAL A 367 -21.78 3.30 -8.91
CA VAL A 367 -21.52 4.44 -8.01
C VAL A 367 -22.80 5.22 -7.74
N ASP A 368 -23.53 5.64 -8.78
CA ASP A 368 -24.76 6.40 -8.67
C ASP A 368 -25.84 5.65 -7.83
N ARG A 369 -25.88 4.32 -7.93
CA ARG A 369 -26.79 3.50 -7.10
C ARG A 369 -26.41 3.54 -5.61
N VAL A 370 -25.13 3.51 -5.28
CA VAL A 370 -24.64 3.63 -3.89
C VAL A 370 -24.92 5.02 -3.37
N LEU A 371 -24.59 6.07 -4.12
CA LEU A 371 -24.80 7.47 -3.71
C LEU A 371 -26.24 7.80 -3.38
N ARG A 372 -27.20 7.27 -4.14
CA ARG A 372 -28.64 7.47 -3.85
C ARG A 372 -29.07 6.86 -2.50
N LYS A 373 -28.31 5.93 -1.95
CA LYS A 373 -28.61 5.26 -0.67
C LYS A 373 -27.78 5.82 0.48
N LEU A 374 -26.72 6.56 0.21
CA LEU A 374 -25.86 7.12 1.26
C LEU A 374 -26.61 8.19 2.06
N PRO A 375 -26.68 8.08 3.38
CA PRO A 375 -27.20 9.16 4.20
C PRO A 375 -26.25 10.36 4.19
N ALA A 376 -26.80 11.58 4.29
CA ALA A 376 -25.99 12.81 4.27
C ALA A 376 -24.85 12.83 5.31
N LYS A 377 -25.04 12.15 6.45
CA LYS A 377 -24.01 12.02 7.49
C LYS A 377 -22.81 11.16 7.08
N ALA A 378 -22.94 10.33 6.02
CA ALA A 378 -21.87 9.42 5.60
C ALA A 378 -20.65 10.15 5.05
N THR A 379 -20.83 11.33 4.47
CA THR A 379 -19.74 12.15 3.90
C THR A 379 -19.47 13.43 4.71
N TRP A 380 -20.31 13.72 5.73
CA TRP A 380 -20.16 14.96 6.51
C TRP A 380 -18.80 15.01 7.24
N PRO A 381 -18.06 16.15 7.20
CA PRO A 381 -18.43 17.54 6.83
C PRO A 381 -18.40 17.83 5.32
N PHE A 382 -17.91 16.92 4.53
CA PHE A 382 -17.91 17.04 3.06
C PHE A 382 -19.24 16.65 2.43
N THR A 383 -19.23 16.47 1.12
CA THR A 383 -20.41 16.08 0.33
C THR A 383 -20.14 14.80 -0.46
N THR A 384 -21.20 14.19 -0.98
CA THR A 384 -21.06 13.03 -1.90
C THR A 384 -20.23 13.39 -3.14
N LYS A 385 -20.24 14.67 -3.56
CA LYS A 385 -19.40 15.15 -4.67
C LYS A 385 -17.91 15.03 -4.33
N THR A 386 -17.51 15.33 -3.09
CA THR A 386 -16.14 15.12 -2.61
C THR A 386 -15.78 13.63 -2.59
N ALA A 387 -16.68 12.77 -2.08
CA ALA A 387 -16.44 11.34 -2.01
C ALA A 387 -16.22 10.67 -3.38
N VAL A 388 -16.93 11.08 -4.42
CA VAL A 388 -16.73 10.50 -5.77
C VAL A 388 -15.72 11.24 -6.61
N GLY A 389 -15.37 12.45 -6.22
CA GLY A 389 -14.39 13.29 -6.93
C GLY A 389 -12.95 13.10 -6.50
N ASN A 390 -12.70 12.26 -5.50
CA ASN A 390 -11.32 11.98 -5.05
C ASN A 390 -10.50 11.18 -6.07
N GLY A 391 -9.18 11.22 -5.95
CA GLY A 391 -8.23 10.54 -6.83
C GLY A 391 -8.52 9.06 -6.99
N PHE A 392 -8.63 8.30 -5.91
CA PHE A 392 -8.91 6.86 -5.94
C PHE A 392 -10.12 6.49 -6.79
N MET A 393 -11.21 7.25 -6.67
CA MET A 393 -12.42 7.01 -7.44
C MET A 393 -12.28 7.41 -8.90
N THR A 394 -11.73 8.62 -9.17
CA THR A 394 -11.67 9.19 -10.52
C THR A 394 -10.69 8.44 -11.40
N GLU A 395 -9.56 8.03 -10.86
CA GLU A 395 -8.56 7.19 -11.54
C GLU A 395 -9.19 5.90 -12.03
N CYS A 396 -9.79 5.15 -11.13
CA CYS A 396 -10.27 3.82 -11.42
C CYS A 396 -11.61 3.78 -12.14
N LEU A 397 -12.41 4.84 -12.11
CA LEU A 397 -13.62 4.96 -12.94
C LEU A 397 -13.32 4.87 -14.44
N SER A 398 -12.20 5.43 -14.88
CA SER A 398 -11.79 5.49 -16.28
C SER A 398 -10.68 4.50 -16.64
N TRP A 399 -10.02 3.86 -15.67
CA TRP A 399 -8.96 2.89 -15.91
C TRP A 399 -9.47 1.71 -16.72
N PRO A 400 -8.75 1.26 -17.76
CA PRO A 400 -9.15 0.10 -18.54
C PRO A 400 -9.35 -1.13 -17.65
N ARG A 401 -10.21 -2.04 -18.10
CA ARG A 401 -10.39 -3.33 -17.44
C ARG A 401 -9.02 -4.02 -17.26
N SER A 402 -8.76 -4.46 -16.03
CA SER A 402 -7.50 -5.10 -15.65
C SER A 402 -7.77 -6.29 -14.71
N GLN A 403 -6.76 -7.16 -14.55
CA GLN A 403 -6.83 -8.24 -13.57
C GLN A 403 -6.88 -7.65 -12.17
N HIS A 404 -7.60 -8.32 -11.29
CA HIS A 404 -7.66 -8.02 -9.87
C HIS A 404 -6.81 -9.00 -9.07
N SER A 405 -6.23 -8.54 -7.98
CA SER A 405 -5.59 -9.41 -6.98
C SER A 405 -6.59 -10.39 -6.39
N ALA A 406 -6.13 -11.58 -6.05
CA ALA A 406 -6.94 -12.49 -5.26
C ALA A 406 -7.24 -11.86 -3.89
N GLU A 407 -8.50 -11.95 -3.45
CA GLU A 407 -8.86 -11.48 -2.12
C GLU A 407 -8.18 -12.34 -1.05
N PRO A 408 -7.54 -11.72 -0.06
CA PRO A 408 -6.99 -12.44 1.07
C PRO A 408 -8.12 -12.95 1.98
N PRO A 409 -7.83 -13.93 2.87
CA PRO A 409 -8.76 -14.27 3.94
C PRO A 409 -9.09 -13.04 4.79
N GLU A 410 -10.37 -12.86 5.16
CA GLU A 410 -10.80 -11.74 6.01
C GLU A 410 -10.04 -11.67 7.35
N ARG A 411 -9.66 -12.82 7.93
CA ARG A 411 -8.85 -12.87 9.14
C ARG A 411 -7.40 -13.17 8.83
N LEU A 412 -6.52 -12.37 9.37
CA LEU A 412 -5.09 -12.61 9.30
C LEU A 412 -4.70 -13.88 10.07
N PRO A 413 -3.58 -14.52 9.72
CA PRO A 413 -3.03 -15.63 10.48
C PRO A 413 -2.66 -15.18 11.90
N ALA A 414 -2.58 -16.14 12.85
CA ALA A 414 -2.25 -15.88 14.25
C ALA A 414 -0.75 -15.53 14.45
N VAL A 415 -0.29 -14.49 13.75
CA VAL A 415 1.04 -13.91 13.87
C VAL A 415 0.98 -12.76 14.89
N PRO A 416 1.97 -12.61 15.79
CA PRO A 416 2.04 -11.46 16.67
C PRO A 416 2.06 -10.16 15.84
N THR A 417 1.11 -9.26 16.10
CA THR A 417 0.92 -8.04 15.30
C THR A 417 0.74 -6.84 16.21
N LEU A 418 1.53 -5.80 15.98
CA LEU A 418 1.36 -4.49 16.59
C LEU A 418 0.83 -3.51 15.55
N LEU A 419 -0.33 -2.93 15.84
CA LEU A 419 -0.90 -1.81 15.09
C LEU A 419 -0.56 -0.51 15.85
N VAL A 420 -0.05 0.49 15.15
CA VAL A 420 0.24 1.83 15.71
C VAL A 420 -0.43 2.87 14.84
N ASN A 421 -1.25 3.75 15.41
CA ASN A 421 -1.98 4.76 14.64
C ASN A 421 -2.13 6.07 15.42
N GLY A 422 -2.03 7.19 14.71
CA GLY A 422 -2.36 8.49 15.26
C GLY A 422 -3.87 8.71 15.36
N ASP A 423 -4.33 9.40 16.39
CA ASP A 423 -5.75 9.76 16.47
C ASP A 423 -6.14 10.94 15.56
N ARG A 424 -5.14 11.60 14.93
CA ARG A 424 -5.30 12.66 13.93
C ARG A 424 -4.91 12.27 12.51
N ASP A 425 -4.66 11.00 12.26
CA ASP A 425 -4.39 10.48 10.93
C ASP A 425 -5.63 10.63 10.03
N LEU A 426 -5.49 11.28 8.89
CA LEU A 426 -6.51 11.46 7.88
C LEU A 426 -6.24 10.62 6.62
N SER A 427 -4.98 10.29 6.34
CA SER A 427 -4.60 9.39 5.25
C SER A 427 -5.07 7.97 5.53
N THR A 428 -4.81 7.48 6.77
CA THR A 428 -5.27 6.17 7.24
C THR A 428 -5.93 6.35 8.61
N PRO A 429 -7.20 6.72 8.63
CA PRO A 429 -7.86 7.13 9.86
C PRO A 429 -7.87 6.02 10.92
N LEU A 430 -7.81 6.43 12.20
CA LEU A 430 -7.79 5.50 13.36
C LEU A 430 -8.91 4.45 13.30
N GLU A 431 -10.00 4.77 12.68
CA GLU A 431 -11.15 3.88 12.48
C GLU A 431 -10.75 2.63 11.68
N TRP A 432 -9.90 2.76 10.66
CA TRP A 432 -9.35 1.65 9.89
C TRP A 432 -8.40 0.77 10.70
N ALA A 433 -7.57 1.36 11.56
CA ALA A 433 -6.73 0.57 12.47
C ALA A 433 -7.55 -0.26 13.46
N LYS A 434 -8.72 0.25 13.90
CA LYS A 434 -9.66 -0.50 14.75
C LYS A 434 -10.36 -1.61 13.99
N GLU A 435 -10.67 -1.40 12.72
CA GLU A 435 -11.24 -2.40 11.83
C GLU A 435 -10.24 -3.55 11.61
N GLU A 436 -9.01 -3.23 11.20
CA GLU A 436 -7.94 -4.22 11.00
C GLU A 436 -7.63 -5.02 12.27
N LEU A 437 -7.69 -4.36 13.45
CA LEU A 437 -7.55 -5.06 14.73
C LEU A 437 -8.61 -6.18 14.89
N GLY A 438 -9.84 -5.96 14.42
CA GLY A 438 -10.92 -6.95 14.43
C GLY A 438 -10.60 -8.20 13.59
N TYR A 439 -9.81 -8.05 12.56
CA TYR A 439 -9.35 -9.13 11.68
C TYR A 439 -8.03 -9.79 12.13
N THR A 440 -7.38 -9.26 13.16
CA THR A 440 -6.03 -9.65 13.58
C THR A 440 -6.06 -10.44 14.90
N PRO A 441 -6.04 -11.81 14.89
CA PRO A 441 -6.25 -12.64 16.09
C PRO A 441 -5.25 -12.43 17.23
N ARG A 442 -4.02 -11.99 16.91
CA ARG A 442 -2.96 -11.66 17.89
C ARG A 442 -2.54 -10.21 17.79
N GLY A 443 -3.50 -9.33 17.45
CA GLY A 443 -3.28 -7.90 17.31
C GLY A 443 -3.28 -7.15 18.65
N GLN A 444 -2.46 -6.11 18.71
CA GLN A 444 -2.46 -5.08 19.75
C GLN A 444 -2.46 -3.73 19.08
N LEU A 445 -3.34 -2.81 19.51
CA LEU A 445 -3.42 -1.46 18.97
C LEU A 445 -2.86 -0.44 19.99
N VAL A 446 -1.90 0.35 19.55
CA VAL A 446 -1.42 1.54 20.26
C VAL A 446 -1.89 2.78 19.53
N VAL A 447 -2.69 3.60 20.21
CA VAL A 447 -3.17 4.89 19.70
C VAL A 447 -2.30 6.00 20.26
N VAL A 448 -1.63 6.75 19.37
CA VAL A 448 -0.78 7.88 19.76
C VAL A 448 -1.59 9.17 19.66
N LYS A 449 -1.86 9.77 20.82
CA LYS A 449 -2.67 10.99 20.90
C LYS A 449 -1.95 12.19 20.30
N GLY A 450 -2.67 12.95 19.50
CA GLY A 450 -2.17 14.17 18.85
C GLY A 450 -1.22 13.90 17.70
N ALA A 451 -0.98 12.65 17.36
CA ALA A 451 -0.17 12.25 16.23
C ALA A 451 -1.03 12.03 14.98
N SER A 452 -0.46 12.27 13.82
CA SER A 452 -1.05 12.03 12.49
C SER A 452 -0.42 10.81 11.82
N HIS A 453 -0.22 10.86 10.52
CA HIS A 453 0.26 9.77 9.68
C HIS A 453 1.74 9.43 9.87
N SER A 454 2.09 8.14 9.82
CA SER A 454 3.47 7.60 9.94
C SER A 454 4.10 7.89 11.30
N ILE A 455 3.56 7.24 12.31
CA ILE A 455 3.91 7.44 13.73
C ILE A 455 5.40 7.33 13.98
N GLN A 456 6.02 6.25 13.53
CA GLN A 456 7.44 6.00 13.73
C GLN A 456 8.36 7.09 13.16
N ASN A 457 7.86 7.91 12.21
CA ASN A 457 8.60 9.01 11.58
C ASN A 457 8.26 10.38 12.15
N ARG A 458 6.99 10.61 12.54
CA ARG A 458 6.43 11.95 12.67
C ARG A 458 5.76 12.25 14.01
N GLU A 459 5.64 11.27 14.91
CA GLU A 459 5.14 11.59 16.24
C GLU A 459 6.04 12.63 16.92
N LEU A 460 5.44 13.59 17.58
CA LEU A 460 6.18 14.63 18.34
C LEU A 460 6.82 14.10 19.62
N GLY A 461 6.31 12.97 20.14
CA GLY A 461 6.84 12.24 21.29
C GLY A 461 7.58 10.96 20.85
N HIS A 462 7.51 9.94 21.72
CA HIS A 462 8.16 8.64 21.49
C HIS A 462 7.24 7.45 21.79
N GLN A 463 5.95 7.67 22.09
CA GLN A 463 5.03 6.63 22.55
C GLN A 463 4.87 5.49 21.56
N GLY A 464 4.66 5.82 20.30
CA GLY A 464 4.45 4.83 19.25
C GLY A 464 5.73 4.10 18.89
N ARG A 465 6.83 4.85 18.73
CA ARG A 465 8.15 4.28 18.45
C ARG A 465 8.64 3.38 19.59
N ASP A 466 8.46 3.78 20.85
CA ASP A 466 8.80 2.97 22.01
C ASP A 466 7.97 1.68 22.06
N ALA A 467 6.70 1.74 21.67
CA ALA A 467 5.85 0.56 21.59
C ALA A 467 6.37 -0.43 20.51
N VAL A 468 6.77 0.07 19.34
CA VAL A 468 7.39 -0.74 18.28
C VAL A 468 8.69 -1.38 18.76
N ILE A 469 9.59 -0.61 19.36
CA ILE A 469 10.87 -1.10 19.91
C ILE A 469 10.63 -2.18 20.96
N LYS A 470 9.71 -1.94 21.89
CA LYS A 470 9.34 -2.92 22.93
C LYS A 470 8.78 -4.22 22.34
N PHE A 471 7.86 -4.11 21.38
CA PHE A 471 7.23 -5.24 20.73
C PHE A 471 8.24 -6.09 19.94
N LEU A 472 9.15 -5.46 19.23
CA LEU A 472 10.17 -6.14 18.44
C LEU A 472 11.28 -6.73 19.31
N ASN A 473 11.59 -6.13 20.47
CA ASN A 473 12.58 -6.63 21.39
C ASN A 473 12.06 -7.76 22.33
N GLY A 474 10.77 -7.84 22.53
CA GLY A 474 10.10 -8.96 23.24
C GLY A 474 9.92 -10.16 22.36
#